data_6e46e1011860060803eb5aa2182d2da2
#
_entry.id   6e46e1011860060803eb5aa2182d2da2
#
_cell.length_a   1.000
_cell.length_b   1.000
_cell.length_c   1.000
_cell.angle_alpha   90.00
_cell.angle_beta   90.00
_cell.angle_gamma   90.00
#
_symmetry.space_group_name_H-M   'P 1'
#
loop_
_entity.id
_entity.type
_entity.pdbx_description
1 polymer ?
#
loop_
_entity_poly.entity_id
_entity_poly.type
_entity_poly.pdbx_seq_one_letter_code
_entity_poly.pdbx_strand_id
1 'polypeptide(L)'
;MKKILALFLAGTVLPAWGGIYIYGTRIIYPAQKKEITVQLMNEGNRSALVQSWIDDGDTDLPPEKIQVPFVMTPPVAKVSGGSGQQLKIKLLPNTLPKDRESLFFLNVLDIPPNSADSEGKNIIKFAMQNRIKFIYRPQGIAGVDKNSFTQLNIRNSGGGITIKNNSANWITIPELSGKAKLNKETMLLAPWSEKMLSTSAIVSYYNVTLIDDYGNYLSEKIKTEK
;
A
#
# COMPACT_ATOMS: atom_id res chain seq x y z
N MET A 1 -46.26 -19.09 2.13
CA MET A 1 -45.10 -19.53 1.36
C MET A 1 -44.03 -18.44 1.15
N LYS A 2 -44.37 -17.20 0.77
CA LYS A 2 -43.39 -16.12 0.55
C LYS A 2 -42.55 -15.73 1.82
N LYS A 3 -43.15 -15.81 3.02
CA LYS A 3 -42.46 -15.49 4.29
C LYS A 3 -41.48 -16.59 4.75
N ILE A 4 -41.71 -17.85 4.40
CA ILE A 4 -40.79 -18.97 4.72
C ILE A 4 -39.58 -18.95 3.81
N LEU A 5 -39.71 -18.52 2.55
CA LEU A 5 -38.61 -18.38 1.61
C LEU A 5 -37.63 -17.26 2.03
N ALA A 6 -38.16 -16.15 2.60
CA ALA A 6 -37.33 -15.07 3.12
C ALA A 6 -36.52 -15.48 4.36
N LEU A 7 -37.07 -16.36 5.21
CA LEU A 7 -36.37 -16.87 6.39
C LEU A 7 -35.21 -17.82 6.03
N PHE A 8 -35.34 -18.58 4.92
CA PHE A 8 -34.29 -19.47 4.43
C PHE A 8 -33.10 -18.72 3.79
N LEU A 9 -33.35 -17.55 3.20
CA LEU A 9 -32.27 -16.71 2.62
C LEU A 9 -31.44 -15.98 3.68
N ALA A 10 -32.00 -15.71 4.88
CA ALA A 10 -31.32 -15.05 5.97
C ALA A 10 -30.31 -15.95 6.72
N GLY A 11 -30.35 -17.27 6.50
CA GLY A 11 -29.50 -18.23 7.22
C GLY A 11 -28.21 -18.68 6.51
N THR A 12 -27.94 -18.23 5.30
CA THR A 12 -26.78 -18.68 4.52
C THR A 12 -25.61 -17.69 4.55
N VAL A 13 -25.22 -17.27 5.75
CA VAL A 13 -23.93 -16.55 5.91
C VAL A 13 -22.83 -17.61 5.91
N LEU A 14 -22.21 -17.83 4.74
CA LEU A 14 -21.03 -18.68 4.65
C LEU A 14 -19.86 -17.93 5.33
N PRO A 15 -19.10 -18.60 6.20
CA PRO A 15 -17.92 -17.97 6.80
C PRO A 15 -16.94 -17.61 5.69
N ALA A 16 -16.57 -16.32 5.59
CA ALA A 16 -15.47 -15.89 4.76
C ALA A 16 -14.18 -16.37 5.44
N TRP A 17 -13.40 -17.15 4.72
CA TRP A 17 -12.12 -17.66 5.24
C TRP A 17 -11.05 -16.61 4.93
N GLY A 18 -10.51 -15.98 5.97
CA GLY A 18 -9.37 -15.09 5.87
C GLY A 18 -8.08 -15.86 5.53
N GLY A 19 -7.12 -15.16 4.96
CA GLY A 19 -5.75 -15.61 4.74
C GLY A 19 -4.77 -14.79 5.57
N ILE A 20 -3.56 -14.66 5.06
CA ILE A 20 -2.53 -13.79 5.66
C ILE A 20 -2.86 -12.33 5.37
N TYR A 21 -2.89 -11.49 6.41
CA TYR A 21 -2.98 -10.05 6.25
C TYR A 21 -1.87 -9.31 7.02
N ILE A 22 -1.61 -8.07 6.60
CA ILE A 22 -0.63 -7.17 7.18
C ILE A 22 -1.39 -6.06 7.91
N TYR A 23 -1.02 -5.75 9.15
CA TYR A 23 -1.59 -4.58 9.82
C TYR A 23 -1.12 -3.28 9.16
N GLY A 24 -2.08 -2.51 8.63
CA GLY A 24 -1.86 -1.25 7.95
C GLY A 24 -1.78 -1.35 6.43
N THR A 25 -1.90 -0.19 5.78
CA THR A 25 -1.87 -0.03 4.31
C THR A 25 -0.51 0.37 3.79
N ARG A 26 0.41 0.71 4.70
CA ARG A 26 1.81 1.12 4.44
C ARG A 26 2.67 0.92 5.67
N ILE A 27 3.96 0.82 5.47
CA ILE A 27 4.97 0.76 6.52
C ILE A 27 5.85 2.00 6.40
N ILE A 28 6.04 2.73 7.49
CA ILE A 28 7.03 3.78 7.58
C ILE A 28 8.25 3.23 8.33
N TYR A 29 9.42 3.32 7.70
CA TYR A 29 10.71 3.00 8.33
C TYR A 29 11.42 4.28 8.71
N PRO A 30 11.43 4.72 9.98
CA PRO A 30 12.16 5.90 10.41
C PRO A 30 13.67 5.63 10.42
N ALA A 31 14.47 6.50 9.80
CA ALA A 31 15.93 6.34 9.67
C ALA A 31 16.67 6.16 11.00
N GLN A 32 16.14 6.72 12.09
CA GLN A 32 16.73 6.62 13.44
C GLN A 32 16.48 5.26 14.10
N LYS A 33 15.63 4.40 13.54
CA LYS A 33 15.39 3.05 14.04
C LYS A 33 16.40 2.09 13.43
N LYS A 34 17.05 1.29 14.27
CA LYS A 34 17.94 0.20 13.81
C LYS A 34 17.15 -0.96 13.20
N GLU A 35 15.95 -1.16 13.68
CA GLU A 35 15.05 -2.24 13.29
C GLU A 35 13.60 -1.79 13.50
N ILE A 36 12.71 -2.27 12.65
CA ILE A 36 11.26 -2.23 12.87
C ILE A 36 10.68 -3.64 12.80
N THR A 37 9.48 -3.80 13.37
CA THR A 37 8.73 -5.05 13.31
C THR A 37 7.43 -4.83 12.58
N VAL A 38 7.12 -5.71 11.62
CA VAL A 38 5.84 -5.77 10.92
C VAL A 38 5.11 -7.03 11.38
N GLN A 39 3.86 -6.86 11.80
CA GLN A 39 3.03 -7.96 12.25
C GLN A 39 2.19 -8.50 11.09
N LEU A 40 2.29 -9.80 10.84
CA LEU A 40 1.38 -10.57 10.00
C LEU A 40 0.41 -11.35 10.89
N MET A 41 -0.78 -11.62 10.39
CA MET A 41 -1.78 -12.46 11.04
C MET A 41 -2.41 -13.41 10.03
N ASN A 42 -2.56 -14.67 10.41
CA ASN A 42 -3.31 -15.66 9.67
C ASN A 42 -4.70 -15.79 10.28
N GLU A 43 -5.70 -15.16 9.69
CA GLU A 43 -7.11 -15.30 10.15
C GLU A 43 -7.78 -16.55 9.61
N GLY A 44 -7.11 -17.30 8.74
CA GLY A 44 -7.58 -18.59 8.28
C GLY A 44 -7.49 -19.67 9.36
N ASN A 45 -8.13 -20.79 9.12
CA ASN A 45 -8.11 -21.98 10.01
C ASN A 45 -7.01 -22.99 9.64
N ARG A 46 -6.24 -22.73 8.56
CA ARG A 46 -5.16 -23.60 8.07
C ARG A 46 -3.83 -22.89 8.16
N SER A 47 -2.76 -23.68 8.35
CA SER A 47 -1.41 -23.13 8.25
C SER A 47 -1.13 -22.66 6.80
N ALA A 48 -0.41 -21.57 6.66
CA ALA A 48 0.09 -21.06 5.39
C ALA A 48 1.62 -20.99 5.40
N LEU A 49 2.24 -21.20 4.24
CA LEU A 49 3.63 -20.85 4.04
C LEU A 49 3.69 -19.41 3.52
N VAL A 50 4.37 -18.54 4.24
CA VAL A 50 4.48 -17.12 3.90
C VAL A 50 5.89 -16.85 3.43
N GLN A 51 6.04 -16.30 2.23
CA GLN A 51 7.29 -15.73 1.72
C GLN A 51 7.16 -14.22 1.69
N SER A 52 8.16 -13.51 2.21
CA SER A 52 8.13 -12.05 2.31
C SER A 52 9.45 -11.45 1.80
N TRP A 53 9.37 -10.32 1.07
CA TRP A 53 10.52 -9.57 0.57
C TRP A 53 10.17 -8.09 0.38
N ILE A 54 11.21 -7.27 0.22
CA ILE A 54 11.08 -5.85 -0.10
C ILE A 54 11.67 -5.63 -1.49
N ASP A 55 10.96 -4.90 -2.36
CA ASP A 55 11.43 -4.47 -3.68
C ASP A 55 11.44 -2.94 -3.82
N ASP A 56 12.13 -2.43 -4.85
CA ASP A 56 12.26 -1.01 -5.20
C ASP A 56 11.24 -0.53 -6.24
N GLY A 57 10.24 -1.37 -6.56
CA GLY A 57 9.18 -1.06 -7.53
C GLY A 57 9.23 -1.91 -8.79
N ASP A 58 10.35 -2.56 -9.10
CA ASP A 58 10.45 -3.51 -10.21
C ASP A 58 9.77 -4.84 -9.82
N THR A 59 8.61 -5.09 -10.45
CA THR A 59 7.81 -6.30 -10.20
C THR A 59 8.24 -7.51 -11.03
N ASP A 60 9.11 -7.30 -12.03
CA ASP A 60 9.55 -8.34 -12.95
C ASP A 60 10.79 -9.09 -12.43
N LEU A 61 11.47 -8.51 -11.44
CA LEU A 61 12.61 -9.15 -10.79
C LEU A 61 12.14 -10.21 -9.77
N PRO A 62 12.67 -11.43 -9.85
CA PRO A 62 12.41 -12.43 -8.82
C PRO A 62 13.09 -12.03 -7.50
N PRO A 63 12.52 -12.39 -6.33
CA PRO A 63 12.98 -11.93 -5.01
C PRO A 63 14.47 -12.10 -4.73
N GLU A 64 15.10 -13.16 -5.25
CA GLU A 64 16.52 -13.46 -5.06
C GLU A 64 17.48 -12.53 -5.85
N LYS A 65 16.96 -11.76 -6.81
CA LYS A 65 17.74 -10.79 -7.60
C LYS A 65 17.57 -9.36 -7.15
N ILE A 66 16.63 -9.11 -6.25
CA ILE A 66 16.34 -7.77 -5.75
C ILE A 66 17.46 -7.29 -4.85
N GLN A 67 17.93 -6.06 -5.09
CA GLN A 67 18.96 -5.41 -4.29
C GLN A 67 18.41 -4.17 -3.61
N VAL A 68 18.02 -4.30 -2.35
CA VAL A 68 17.53 -3.20 -1.51
C VAL A 68 18.34 -3.16 -0.21
N PRO A 69 18.51 -1.98 0.42
CA PRO A 69 19.30 -1.86 1.65
C PRO A 69 18.53 -2.31 2.90
N PHE A 70 17.73 -3.34 2.77
CA PHE A 70 16.96 -3.89 3.89
C PHE A 70 17.13 -5.41 3.96
N VAL A 71 17.27 -5.89 5.17
CA VAL A 71 17.23 -7.33 5.48
C VAL A 71 16.01 -7.62 6.32
N MET A 72 15.29 -8.66 5.97
CA MET A 72 14.08 -9.10 6.67
C MET A 72 14.24 -10.51 7.22
N THR A 73 13.74 -10.74 8.44
CA THR A 73 13.82 -12.03 9.13
C THR A 73 12.53 -12.34 9.86
N PRO A 74 11.96 -13.55 9.66
CA PRO A 74 12.32 -14.55 8.66
C PRO A 74 11.77 -14.17 7.27
N PRO A 75 12.48 -14.47 6.16
CA PRO A 75 11.95 -14.24 4.80
C PRO A 75 10.89 -15.29 4.41
N VAL A 76 10.93 -16.46 5.01
CA VAL A 76 9.95 -17.53 4.85
C VAL A 76 9.54 -18.06 6.21
N ALA A 77 8.24 -18.22 6.43
CA ALA A 77 7.70 -18.73 7.69
C ALA A 77 6.43 -19.57 7.45
N LYS A 78 6.23 -20.61 8.27
CA LYS A 78 4.95 -21.30 8.38
C LYS A 78 4.13 -20.62 9.48
N VAL A 79 2.98 -20.07 9.12
CA VAL A 79 2.09 -19.37 10.06
C VAL A 79 0.85 -20.22 10.27
N SER A 80 0.64 -20.72 11.48
CA SER A 80 -0.54 -21.53 11.82
C SER A 80 -1.81 -20.70 11.75
N GLY A 81 -2.96 -21.37 11.51
CA GLY A 81 -4.26 -20.71 11.52
C GLY A 81 -4.54 -20.05 12.88
N GLY A 82 -5.10 -18.86 12.88
CA GLY A 82 -5.35 -18.04 14.07
C GLY A 82 -4.09 -17.49 14.75
N SER A 83 -2.90 -17.61 14.13
CA SER A 83 -1.63 -17.19 14.70
C SER A 83 -0.99 -16.03 13.93
N GLY A 84 -0.11 -15.29 14.61
CA GLY A 84 0.66 -14.21 14.00
C GLY A 84 2.11 -14.57 13.73
N GLN A 85 2.74 -13.81 12.85
CA GLN A 85 4.18 -13.85 12.55
C GLN A 85 4.75 -12.44 12.55
N GLN A 86 5.84 -12.24 13.26
CA GLN A 86 6.60 -10.98 13.22
C GLN A 86 7.70 -11.07 12.16
N LEU A 87 7.75 -10.04 11.32
CA LEU A 87 8.84 -9.79 10.38
C LEU A 87 9.71 -8.66 10.94
N LYS A 88 10.95 -8.94 11.27
CA LYS A 88 11.93 -7.94 11.70
C LYS A 88 12.67 -7.42 10.48
N ILE A 89 12.70 -6.10 10.31
CA ILE A 89 13.32 -5.45 9.15
C ILE A 89 14.43 -4.54 9.66
N LYS A 90 15.66 -4.75 9.18
CA LYS A 90 16.85 -3.95 9.51
C LYS A 90 17.33 -3.22 8.27
N LEU A 91 17.78 -1.98 8.48
CA LEU A 91 18.47 -1.20 7.47
C LEU A 91 19.95 -1.60 7.44
N LEU A 92 20.46 -1.86 6.25
CA LEU A 92 21.88 -2.06 5.97
C LEU A 92 22.57 -0.71 5.67
N PRO A 93 23.92 -0.65 5.67
CA PRO A 93 24.64 0.51 5.14
C PRO A 93 24.15 0.85 3.74
N ASN A 94 23.87 2.14 3.48
CA ASN A 94 23.19 2.55 2.26
C ASN A 94 23.56 3.97 1.86
N THR A 95 23.18 4.33 0.63
CA THR A 95 23.33 5.64 0.01
C THR A 95 21.99 6.32 -0.27
N LEU A 96 20.93 5.95 0.44
CA LEU A 96 19.61 6.54 0.27
C LEU A 96 19.64 8.05 0.54
N PRO A 97 18.85 8.86 -0.19
CA PRO A 97 18.71 10.30 0.05
C PRO A 97 18.39 10.58 1.52
N LYS A 98 19.02 11.63 2.07
CA LYS A 98 18.79 12.07 3.45
C LYS A 98 17.82 13.25 3.55
N ASP A 99 17.47 13.85 2.42
CA ASP A 99 16.65 15.03 2.27
C ASP A 99 15.21 14.73 1.85
N ARG A 100 14.90 13.47 1.52
CA ARG A 100 13.57 13.02 1.05
C ARG A 100 13.32 11.57 1.38
N GLU A 101 12.05 11.18 1.36
CA GLU A 101 11.63 9.78 1.48
C GLU A 101 12.06 8.95 0.28
N SER A 102 12.35 7.66 0.53
CA SER A 102 12.55 6.65 -0.51
C SER A 102 11.41 5.62 -0.45
N LEU A 103 10.86 5.28 -1.60
CA LEU A 103 9.74 4.35 -1.73
C LEU A 103 10.26 2.97 -2.12
N PHE A 104 9.79 1.98 -1.38
CA PHE A 104 9.93 0.55 -1.61
C PHE A 104 8.57 -0.11 -1.42
N PHE A 105 8.50 -1.42 -1.60
CA PHE A 105 7.27 -2.19 -1.39
C PHE A 105 7.59 -3.45 -0.59
N LEU A 106 6.79 -3.68 0.46
CA LEU A 106 6.78 -4.94 1.18
C LEU A 106 5.80 -5.88 0.49
N ASN A 107 6.30 -7.05 0.12
CA ASN A 107 5.51 -8.13 -0.46
C ASN A 107 5.37 -9.26 0.56
N VAL A 108 4.19 -9.83 0.62
CA VAL A 108 3.84 -10.99 1.44
C VAL A 108 3.03 -11.94 0.57
N LEU A 109 3.64 -13.06 0.18
CA LEU A 109 3.03 -14.12 -0.60
C LEU A 109 2.52 -15.21 0.33
N ASP A 110 1.23 -15.44 0.31
CA ASP A 110 0.54 -16.51 1.03
C ASP A 110 0.41 -17.72 0.11
N ILE A 111 1.09 -18.80 0.46
CA ILE A 111 1.10 -20.06 -0.28
C ILE A 111 0.31 -21.10 0.54
N PRO A 112 -0.92 -21.45 0.09
CA PRO A 112 -1.74 -22.42 0.80
C PRO A 112 -1.12 -23.83 0.77
N PRO A 113 -1.30 -24.63 1.85
CA PRO A 113 -0.80 -25.99 1.90
C PRO A 113 -1.44 -26.89 0.86
N ASN A 114 -0.78 -28.01 0.56
CA ASN A 114 -1.41 -29.08 -0.16
C ASN A 114 -2.54 -29.69 0.71
N SER A 115 -3.73 -29.86 0.16
CA SER A 115 -4.76 -30.62 0.87
C SER A 115 -4.40 -32.12 0.81
N ALA A 116 -4.58 -32.82 1.94
CA ALA A 116 -4.29 -34.26 2.03
C ALA A 116 -5.07 -35.08 0.99
N ASP A 117 -6.29 -34.62 0.59
CA ASP A 117 -7.16 -35.29 -0.37
C ASP A 117 -6.89 -34.91 -1.84
N SER A 118 -5.76 -34.29 -2.13
CA SER A 118 -5.44 -33.76 -3.47
C SER A 118 -4.71 -34.77 -4.36
N GLU A 119 -4.30 -35.92 -3.82
CA GLU A 119 -3.60 -36.95 -4.57
C GLU A 119 -4.50 -37.54 -5.67
N GLY A 120 -4.07 -37.44 -6.94
CA GLY A 120 -4.83 -37.91 -8.10
C GLY A 120 -6.01 -37.03 -8.55
N LYS A 121 -6.22 -35.84 -7.96
CA LYS A 121 -7.28 -34.90 -8.35
C LYS A 121 -6.74 -33.65 -9.04
N ASN A 122 -7.47 -33.16 -10.03
CA ASN A 122 -7.19 -31.83 -10.60
C ASN A 122 -7.63 -30.79 -9.60
N ILE A 123 -6.67 -30.06 -9.00
CA ILE A 123 -6.94 -28.97 -8.05
C ILE A 123 -6.38 -27.65 -8.59
N ILE A 124 -7.10 -26.57 -8.32
CA ILE A 124 -6.61 -25.20 -8.56
C ILE A 124 -6.21 -24.62 -7.21
N LYS A 125 -4.99 -24.11 -7.12
CA LYS A 125 -4.48 -23.39 -5.94
C LYS A 125 -4.30 -21.94 -6.28
N PHE A 126 -4.71 -21.08 -5.37
CA PHE A 126 -4.49 -19.64 -5.47
C PHE A 126 -3.46 -19.25 -4.42
N ALA A 127 -2.32 -18.72 -4.84
CA ALA A 127 -1.41 -18.00 -3.98
C ALA A 127 -1.80 -16.51 -4.04
N MET A 128 -1.88 -15.86 -2.88
CA MET A 128 -2.25 -14.45 -2.79
C MET A 128 -1.04 -13.63 -2.39
N GLN A 129 -0.74 -12.58 -3.16
CA GLN A 129 0.32 -11.64 -2.82
C GLN A 129 -0.28 -10.32 -2.36
N ASN A 130 0.04 -9.94 -1.12
CA ASN A 130 -0.20 -8.60 -0.60
C ASN A 130 1.04 -7.75 -0.85
N ARG A 131 0.88 -6.60 -1.51
CA ARG A 131 1.97 -5.65 -1.79
C ARG A 131 1.58 -4.27 -1.27
N ILE A 132 2.31 -3.80 -0.24
CA ILE A 132 2.06 -2.50 0.39
C ILE A 132 3.29 -1.61 0.31
N LYS A 133 3.08 -0.29 0.37
CA LYS A 133 4.16 0.68 0.37
C LYS A 133 5.03 0.54 1.61
N PHE A 134 6.34 0.54 1.39
CA PHE A 134 7.37 0.59 2.42
C PHE A 134 8.20 1.85 2.20
N ILE A 135 8.07 2.82 3.11
CA ILE A 135 8.63 4.16 2.94
C ILE A 135 9.76 4.34 3.96
N TYR A 136 10.98 4.47 3.47
CA TYR A 136 12.10 4.92 4.28
C TYR A 136 12.03 6.43 4.46
N ARG A 137 12.00 6.88 5.71
CA ARG A 137 11.91 8.30 6.07
C ARG A 137 13.15 8.76 6.81
N PRO A 138 13.97 9.65 6.21
CA PRO A 138 15.09 10.30 6.89
C PRO A 138 14.66 11.08 8.13
N GLN A 139 15.60 11.25 9.05
CA GLN A 139 15.38 12.08 10.24
C GLN A 139 15.09 13.53 9.86
N GLY A 140 14.14 14.15 10.55
CA GLY A 140 13.75 15.55 10.32
C GLY A 140 12.65 15.75 9.28
N ILE A 141 12.26 14.72 8.54
CA ILE A 141 11.12 14.79 7.62
C ILE A 141 9.85 14.48 8.39
N ALA A 142 8.89 15.42 8.39
CA ALA A 142 7.57 15.24 9.00
C ALA A 142 6.76 14.17 8.26
N GLY A 143 5.78 13.59 8.94
CA GLY A 143 4.83 12.66 8.34
C GLY A 143 3.82 13.36 7.43
N VAL A 144 3.09 12.54 6.65
CA VAL A 144 1.97 13.01 5.84
C VAL A 144 0.76 13.21 6.74
N ASP A 145 0.27 14.45 6.80
CA ASP A 145 -0.88 14.88 7.58
C ASP A 145 -1.68 15.98 6.84
N LYS A 146 -2.57 16.69 7.55
CA LYS A 146 -3.32 17.80 6.99
C LYS A 146 -2.44 18.96 6.49
N ASN A 147 -1.26 19.18 7.08
CA ASN A 147 -0.37 20.24 6.64
C ASN A 147 0.25 19.92 5.27
N SER A 148 0.27 18.65 4.87
CA SER A 148 0.79 18.22 3.56
C SER A 148 0.03 18.84 2.39
N PHE A 149 -1.23 19.26 2.57
CA PHE A 149 -1.98 19.96 1.52
C PHE A 149 -1.36 21.31 1.17
N THR A 150 -0.72 21.99 2.09
CA THR A 150 -0.04 23.28 1.85
C THR A 150 1.20 23.13 0.96
N GLN A 151 1.69 21.89 0.80
CA GLN A 151 2.84 21.56 -0.04
C GLN A 151 2.43 21.09 -1.44
N LEU A 152 1.13 21.06 -1.72
CA LEU A 152 0.61 20.70 -3.03
C LEU A 152 0.15 21.93 -3.80
N ASN A 153 0.67 22.10 -5.01
CA ASN A 153 0.26 23.16 -5.91
C ASN A 153 -0.46 22.57 -7.11
N ILE A 154 -1.58 23.19 -7.50
CA ILE A 154 -2.30 22.85 -8.73
C ILE A 154 -2.30 24.07 -9.61
N ARG A 155 -1.82 23.91 -10.85
CA ARG A 155 -1.81 24.97 -11.86
C ARG A 155 -2.47 24.52 -13.15
N ASN A 156 -3.03 25.47 -13.88
CA ASN A 156 -3.53 25.22 -15.22
C ASN A 156 -2.35 24.97 -16.17
N SER A 157 -2.49 23.98 -17.05
CA SER A 157 -1.50 23.60 -18.03
C SER A 157 -2.22 23.37 -19.38
N GLY A 158 -1.56 23.62 -20.50
CA GLY A 158 -2.18 23.46 -21.82
C GLY A 158 -2.79 22.08 -22.01
N GLY A 159 -4.13 22.01 -22.00
CA GLY A 159 -4.89 20.77 -22.11
C GLY A 159 -5.21 20.07 -20.79
N GLY A 160 -4.99 20.69 -19.63
CA GLY A 160 -5.31 20.09 -18.34
C GLY A 160 -4.80 20.88 -17.15
N ILE A 161 -4.41 20.15 -16.11
CA ILE A 161 -3.80 20.68 -14.90
C ILE A 161 -2.51 19.94 -14.59
N THR A 162 -1.60 20.62 -13.90
CA THR A 162 -0.42 20.01 -13.30
C THR A 162 -0.56 20.09 -11.79
N ILE A 163 -0.44 18.96 -11.11
CA ILE A 163 -0.29 18.89 -9.65
C ILE A 163 1.17 18.66 -9.30
N LYS A 164 1.71 19.52 -8.42
CA LYS A 164 3.09 19.48 -7.96
C LYS A 164 3.16 19.19 -6.48
N ASN A 165 4.04 18.29 -6.10
CA ASN A 165 4.41 17.99 -4.73
C ASN A 165 5.69 18.77 -4.38
N ASN A 166 5.61 19.76 -3.48
CA ASN A 166 6.74 20.54 -3.00
C ASN A 166 7.29 20.02 -1.67
N SER A 167 6.87 18.82 -1.23
CA SER A 167 7.34 18.22 0.01
C SER A 167 8.44 17.17 -0.23
N ALA A 168 9.11 16.79 0.84
CA ALA A 168 10.05 15.67 0.86
C ALA A 168 9.38 14.29 0.97
N ASN A 169 8.04 14.24 1.02
CA ASN A 169 7.28 13.01 1.23
C ASN A 169 6.77 12.42 -0.10
N TRP A 170 6.63 11.10 -0.14
CA TRP A 170 5.83 10.41 -1.13
C TRP A 170 4.34 10.60 -0.83
N ILE A 171 3.61 11.29 -1.70
CA ILE A 171 2.19 11.58 -1.52
C ILE A 171 1.35 10.57 -2.31
N THR A 172 0.40 9.93 -1.61
CA THR A 172 -0.59 9.03 -2.22
C THR A 172 -1.92 9.77 -2.37
N ILE A 173 -2.41 9.91 -3.61
CA ILE A 173 -3.65 10.61 -3.96
C ILE A 173 -4.63 9.60 -4.57
N PRO A 174 -5.54 9.01 -3.79
CA PRO A 174 -6.58 8.12 -4.29
C PRO A 174 -7.61 8.84 -5.15
N GLU A 175 -7.86 10.12 -4.85
CA GLU A 175 -8.80 10.94 -5.61
C GLU A 175 -8.35 12.38 -5.75
N LEU A 176 -8.42 12.86 -6.99
CA LEU A 176 -8.32 14.26 -7.36
C LEU A 176 -9.52 14.56 -8.26
N SER A 177 -10.38 15.50 -7.85
CA SER A 177 -11.62 15.83 -8.57
C SER A 177 -11.85 17.33 -8.67
N GLY A 178 -12.34 17.75 -9.84
CA GLY A 178 -12.90 19.08 -10.11
C GLY A 178 -14.42 18.99 -10.25
N LYS A 179 -14.95 19.19 -11.48
CA LYS A 179 -16.34 18.85 -11.83
C LYS A 179 -16.58 17.35 -11.88
N ALA A 180 -15.54 16.57 -12.15
CA ALA A 180 -15.51 15.11 -12.17
C ALA A 180 -14.18 14.61 -11.62
N LYS A 181 -14.09 13.31 -11.34
CA LYS A 181 -12.83 12.66 -10.96
C LYS A 181 -11.84 12.69 -12.11
N LEU A 182 -10.60 13.11 -11.86
CA LEU A 182 -9.55 13.28 -12.86
C LEU A 182 -8.61 12.10 -12.97
N ASN A 183 -8.28 11.45 -11.85
CA ASN A 183 -7.42 10.28 -11.86
C ASN A 183 -8.27 8.99 -11.88
N LYS A 184 -7.96 8.09 -12.82
CA LYS A 184 -8.63 6.79 -12.91
C LYS A 184 -8.20 5.86 -11.77
N GLU A 185 -6.93 5.90 -11.42
CA GLU A 185 -6.28 5.08 -10.39
C GLU A 185 -5.66 5.95 -9.31
N THR A 186 -5.31 5.33 -8.19
CA THR A 186 -4.54 5.99 -7.13
C THR A 186 -3.21 6.49 -7.70
N MET A 187 -2.94 7.76 -7.51
CA MET A 187 -1.76 8.44 -8.00
C MET A 187 -0.69 8.53 -6.91
N LEU A 188 0.55 8.27 -7.28
CA LEU A 188 1.72 8.51 -6.44
C LEU A 188 2.48 9.72 -6.99
N LEU A 189 2.80 10.67 -6.10
CA LEU A 189 3.68 11.78 -6.39
C LEU A 189 4.95 11.63 -5.57
N ALA A 190 6.07 11.51 -6.25
CA ALA A 190 7.38 11.50 -5.62
C ALA A 190 7.67 12.86 -4.95
N PRO A 191 8.61 12.91 -4.00
CA PRO A 191 9.13 14.17 -3.48
C PRO A 191 9.57 15.10 -4.62
N TRP A 192 9.14 16.37 -4.55
CA TRP A 192 9.46 17.45 -5.49
C TRP A 192 9.14 17.17 -6.95
N SER A 193 8.21 16.26 -7.21
CA SER A 193 7.76 15.92 -8.55
C SER A 193 6.43 16.58 -8.90
N GLU A 194 6.11 16.55 -10.18
CA GLU A 194 4.82 17.00 -10.68
C GLU A 194 4.23 15.99 -11.66
N LYS A 195 2.90 16.02 -11.79
CA LYS A 195 2.17 15.17 -12.72
C LYS A 195 1.09 15.97 -13.45
N MET A 196 1.05 15.82 -14.76
CA MET A 196 0.02 16.41 -15.61
C MET A 196 -1.19 15.47 -15.69
N LEU A 197 -2.38 16.05 -15.62
CA LEU A 197 -3.66 15.38 -15.79
C LEU A 197 -4.48 16.10 -16.84
N SER A 198 -4.91 15.38 -17.87
CA SER A 198 -5.73 15.93 -18.95
C SER A 198 -7.16 16.19 -18.46
N THR A 199 -7.67 17.39 -18.66
CA THR A 199 -9.06 17.76 -18.42
C THR A 199 -9.43 18.96 -19.27
N SER A 200 -10.64 18.95 -19.82
CA SER A 200 -11.21 20.12 -20.50
C SER A 200 -11.97 21.05 -19.53
N ALA A 201 -12.29 20.58 -18.32
CA ALA A 201 -13.06 21.30 -17.34
C ALA A 201 -12.13 21.91 -16.28
N ILE A 202 -11.59 23.08 -16.56
CA ILE A 202 -10.79 23.86 -15.61
C ILE A 202 -11.72 24.50 -14.56
N VAL A 203 -11.33 24.39 -13.30
CA VAL A 203 -12.05 24.98 -12.17
C VAL A 203 -11.08 25.74 -11.24
N SER A 204 -11.62 26.64 -10.43
CA SER A 204 -10.80 27.44 -9.50
C SER A 204 -10.33 26.66 -8.28
N TYR A 205 -10.95 25.52 -7.97
CA TYR A 205 -10.63 24.66 -6.84
C TYR A 205 -10.77 23.20 -7.22
N TYR A 206 -9.86 22.38 -6.72
CA TYR A 206 -9.90 20.93 -6.84
C TYR A 206 -10.00 20.28 -5.46
N ASN A 207 -10.84 19.26 -5.32
CA ASN A 207 -10.84 18.42 -4.14
C ASN A 207 -9.72 17.40 -4.29
N VAL A 208 -8.83 17.37 -3.32
CA VAL A 208 -7.69 16.42 -3.27
C VAL A 208 -7.89 15.57 -2.05
N THR A 209 -7.83 14.26 -2.21
CA THR A 209 -7.79 13.31 -1.11
C THR A 209 -6.39 12.73 -1.02
N LEU A 210 -5.78 12.77 0.17
CA LEU A 210 -4.50 12.14 0.50
C LEU A 210 -4.72 10.93 1.38
N ILE A 211 -3.75 10.05 1.42
CA ILE A 211 -3.68 9.00 2.45
C ILE A 211 -2.50 9.32 3.36
N ASP A 212 -2.77 9.50 4.67
CA ASP A 212 -1.75 9.80 5.68
C ASP A 212 -0.90 8.57 6.05
N ASP A 213 0.04 8.73 6.98
CA ASP A 213 0.93 7.67 7.44
C ASP A 213 0.20 6.48 8.08
N TYR A 214 -0.99 6.71 8.64
CA TYR A 214 -1.82 5.71 9.31
C TYR A 214 -2.81 5.02 8.36
N GLY A 215 -2.91 5.51 7.11
CA GLY A 215 -3.84 4.98 6.12
C GLY A 215 -5.20 5.70 6.10
N ASN A 216 -5.35 6.80 6.84
CA ASN A 216 -6.58 7.59 6.81
C ASN A 216 -6.70 8.44 5.55
N TYR A 217 -7.92 8.61 5.08
CA TYR A 217 -8.24 9.48 3.95
C TYR A 217 -8.48 10.91 4.47
N LEU A 218 -7.64 11.83 4.06
CA LEU A 218 -7.76 13.27 4.34
C LEU A 218 -8.17 13.98 3.05
N SER A 219 -9.13 14.90 3.11
CA SER A 219 -9.59 15.62 1.93
C SER A 219 -9.61 17.12 2.17
N GLU A 220 -9.15 17.89 1.18
CA GLU A 220 -9.08 19.36 1.22
C GLU A 220 -9.35 19.93 -0.18
N LYS A 221 -9.81 21.20 -0.22
CA LYS A 221 -9.95 21.98 -1.44
C LYS A 221 -8.69 22.80 -1.68
N ILE A 222 -8.00 22.53 -2.77
CA ILE A 222 -6.81 23.29 -3.19
C ILE A 222 -7.22 24.26 -4.29
N LYS A 223 -6.85 25.54 -4.09
CA LYS A 223 -7.05 26.59 -5.09
C LYS A 223 -6.06 26.43 -6.22
N THR A 224 -6.53 26.60 -7.46
CA THR A 224 -5.67 26.61 -8.65
C THR A 224 -4.83 27.89 -8.67
N GLU A 225 -3.54 27.75 -8.85
CA GLU A 225 -2.64 28.88 -9.11
C GLU A 225 -2.78 29.36 -10.57
N LYS A 226 -2.55 30.65 -10.76
CA LYS A 226 -2.62 31.28 -12.10
C LYS A 226 -1.40 30.92 -12.93
#